data_c0a78c2610d14fe90967ea7f67b0d589
#
_entry.id   c0a78c2610d14fe90967ea7f67b0d589
#
_cell.length_a   1.000
_cell.length_b   1.000
_cell.length_c   1.000
_cell.angle_alpha   90.00
_cell.angle_beta   90.00
_cell.angle_gamma   90.00
#
_symmetry.space_group_name_H-M   'P 1'
#
loop_
_entity.id
_entity.type
_entity.pdbx_description
1 polymer ?
#
loop_
_entity_poly.entity_id
_entity_poly.type
_entity_poly.pdbx_seq_one_letter_code
_entity_poly.pdbx_strand_id
1 'polypeptide(L)'
;MAGGLVALLDDIAAIAKLAAASVDDVGAAAGRASAKAAGVVVDDTAVTPRYVTGVTPERELPIIRKIAIGSIRNKLLVILPVALLLSQFLPWLLTPILMVGGTYLAYEGAEKIWEKLAHHEAHDEPVADLGPEQEQQMVSGAIRTDLILSAEIMVIALDDVASEPFWTRAIVLVVVAVLITVLVYGVVGLIVKMDDIGLHLAERESAGARRVGEGLVRAMPKVLSFLSTLGIVAMLWVGGHILLVGTDELGWHGPYSLVHHAEEAVHDATGALGGVLGWLTNTLGSAVAGALVGAVVVAVVLLVQRARGGAGDAEPAPHA
;
A
#
# COMPACT_ATOMS: atom_id res chain seq x y z
N MET A 1 28.58 -31.30 45.39
CA MET A 1 27.35 -31.24 44.59
C MET A 1 26.79 -29.84 44.42
N ALA A 2 27.17 -28.86 45.20
CA ALA A 2 26.71 -27.45 45.01
C ALA A 2 27.33 -26.75 43.79
N GLY A 3 28.54 -27.12 43.36
CA GLY A 3 29.21 -26.53 42.20
C GLY A 3 28.54 -26.78 40.83
N GLY A 4 27.89 -27.93 40.65
CA GLY A 4 27.21 -28.24 39.40
C GLY A 4 25.91 -27.47 39.19
N LEU A 5 25.20 -27.15 40.29
CA LEU A 5 23.99 -26.32 40.21
C LEU A 5 24.28 -24.86 39.91
N VAL A 6 25.37 -24.33 40.47
CA VAL A 6 25.83 -22.96 40.21
C VAL A 6 26.31 -22.81 38.78
N ALA A 7 27.07 -23.80 38.26
CA ALA A 7 27.50 -23.80 36.84
C ALA A 7 26.29 -23.88 35.87
N LEU A 8 25.28 -24.68 36.19
CA LEU A 8 24.06 -24.77 35.38
C LEU A 8 23.27 -23.45 35.38
N LEU A 9 23.20 -22.77 36.50
CA LEU A 9 22.51 -21.47 36.63
C LEU A 9 23.29 -20.37 35.86
N ASP A 10 24.61 -20.44 35.84
CA ASP A 10 25.47 -19.53 35.09
C ASP A 10 25.33 -19.73 33.58
N ASP A 11 25.26 -20.99 33.12
CA ASP A 11 25.00 -21.34 31.73
C ASP A 11 23.59 -20.88 31.29
N ILE A 12 22.57 -21.07 32.12
CA ILE A 12 21.20 -20.57 31.85
C ILE A 12 21.20 -19.03 31.77
N ALA A 13 21.90 -18.36 32.67
CA ALA A 13 22.01 -16.90 32.66
C ALA A 13 22.74 -16.39 31.41
N ALA A 14 23.79 -17.09 30.96
CA ALA A 14 24.50 -16.76 29.73
C ALA A 14 23.61 -16.95 28.49
N ILE A 15 22.84 -18.04 28.41
CA ILE A 15 21.89 -18.29 27.32
C ILE A 15 20.76 -17.25 27.33
N ALA A 16 20.24 -16.90 28.50
CA ALA A 16 19.20 -15.86 28.63
C ALA A 16 19.72 -14.49 28.18
N LYS A 17 20.96 -14.15 28.52
CA LYS A 17 21.61 -12.91 28.06
C LYS A 17 21.80 -12.87 26.54
N LEU A 18 22.24 -13.97 25.93
CA LEU A 18 22.36 -14.12 24.47
C LEU A 18 21.01 -14.01 23.77
N ALA A 19 19.98 -14.66 24.33
CA ALA A 19 18.62 -14.56 23.80
C ALA A 19 18.07 -13.13 23.88
N ALA A 20 18.28 -12.43 25.02
CA ALA A 20 17.85 -11.04 25.17
C ALA A 20 18.56 -10.10 24.19
N ALA A 21 19.88 -10.24 24.03
CA ALA A 21 20.64 -9.46 23.03
C ALA A 21 20.14 -9.71 21.60
N SER A 22 19.85 -10.95 21.25
CA SER A 22 19.29 -11.30 19.94
C SER A 22 17.91 -10.70 19.70
N VAL A 23 17.05 -10.61 20.74
CA VAL A 23 15.73 -9.95 20.64
C VAL A 23 15.89 -8.45 20.46
N ASP A 24 16.82 -7.82 21.16
CA ASP A 24 17.11 -6.39 21.03
C ASP A 24 17.64 -6.06 19.62
N ASP A 25 18.55 -6.88 19.07
CA ASP A 25 19.08 -6.72 17.72
C ASP A 25 17.98 -6.87 16.65
N VAL A 26 17.14 -7.88 16.78
CA VAL A 26 15.97 -8.09 15.88
C VAL A 26 14.99 -6.92 15.99
N GLY A 27 14.71 -6.44 17.21
CA GLY A 27 13.83 -5.29 17.45
C GLY A 27 14.36 -4.02 16.83
N ALA A 28 15.67 -3.75 16.98
CA ALA A 28 16.33 -2.60 16.36
C ALA A 28 16.32 -2.69 14.83
N ALA A 29 16.60 -3.87 14.26
CA ALA A 29 16.55 -4.10 12.82
C ALA A 29 15.15 -3.93 12.26
N ALA A 30 14.12 -4.48 12.93
CA ALA A 30 12.72 -4.30 12.55
C ALA A 30 12.27 -2.84 12.63
N GLY A 31 12.74 -2.10 13.65
CA GLY A 31 12.49 -0.67 13.79
C GLY A 31 13.08 0.14 12.63
N ARG A 32 14.34 -0.12 12.25
CA ARG A 32 14.99 0.53 11.09
C ARG A 32 14.28 0.21 9.79
N ALA A 33 14.03 -1.07 9.52
CA ALA A 33 13.33 -1.51 8.31
C ALA A 33 11.93 -0.90 8.19
N SER A 34 11.17 -0.84 9.31
CA SER A 34 9.86 -0.19 9.34
C SER A 34 9.95 1.32 9.12
N ALA A 35 10.96 1.99 9.68
CA ALA A 35 11.17 3.42 9.48
C ALA A 35 11.54 3.74 8.02
N LYS A 36 12.37 2.90 7.38
CA LYS A 36 12.72 3.03 5.96
C LYS A 36 11.49 2.85 5.06
N ALA A 37 10.62 1.89 5.40
CA ALA A 37 9.37 1.65 4.68
C ALA A 37 8.26 2.66 5.00
N ALA A 38 8.42 3.54 6.00
CA ALA A 38 7.35 4.43 6.48
C ALA A 38 6.81 5.39 5.40
N GLY A 39 7.65 5.80 4.44
CA GLY A 39 7.22 6.62 3.31
C GLY A 39 6.16 5.92 2.46
N VAL A 40 6.35 4.64 2.20
CA VAL A 40 5.43 3.81 1.39
C VAL A 40 4.18 3.41 2.19
N VAL A 41 4.25 3.36 3.53
CA VAL A 41 3.09 3.12 4.40
C VAL A 41 2.04 4.23 4.28
N VAL A 42 2.45 5.46 4.01
CA VAL A 42 1.54 6.59 3.76
C VAL A 42 0.64 6.29 2.56
N ASP A 43 1.21 5.69 1.52
CA ASP A 43 0.50 5.36 0.28
C ASP A 43 -0.54 4.25 0.50
N ASP A 44 -0.16 3.20 1.22
CA ASP A 44 -1.05 2.10 1.60
C ASP A 44 -2.23 2.60 2.45
N THR A 45 -1.94 3.51 3.41
CA THR A 45 -2.97 4.16 4.23
C THR A 45 -3.89 5.09 3.42
N ALA A 46 -3.40 5.71 2.36
CA ALA A 46 -4.18 6.59 1.50
C ALA A 46 -5.12 5.81 0.55
N VAL A 47 -4.67 4.66 0.05
CA VAL A 47 -5.43 3.83 -0.90
C VAL A 47 -6.56 3.05 -0.22
N THR A 48 -6.32 2.49 0.97
CA THR A 48 -7.23 1.56 1.64
C THR A 48 -8.61 2.14 1.99
N PRO A 49 -8.79 3.37 2.51
CA PRO A 49 -10.11 3.91 2.88
C PRO A 49 -11.09 4.02 1.72
N ARG A 50 -10.59 4.15 0.51
CA ARG A 50 -11.39 4.22 -0.71
C ARG A 50 -12.31 3.00 -0.89
N TYR A 51 -11.87 1.82 -0.44
CA TYR A 51 -12.63 0.57 -0.56
C TYR A 51 -13.78 0.44 0.44
N VAL A 52 -13.86 1.28 1.45
CA VAL A 52 -14.97 1.27 2.43
C VAL A 52 -15.84 2.52 2.36
N THR A 53 -15.55 3.44 1.43
CA THR A 53 -16.34 4.65 1.24
C THR A 53 -17.74 4.33 0.76
N GLY A 54 -18.77 4.78 1.49
CA GLY A 54 -20.18 4.58 1.15
C GLY A 54 -20.81 3.28 1.67
N VAL A 55 -20.05 2.44 2.38
CA VAL A 55 -20.56 1.26 3.09
C VAL A 55 -21.35 1.70 4.33
N THR A 56 -22.33 0.90 4.76
CA THR A 56 -23.06 1.19 6.01
C THR A 56 -22.12 1.10 7.23
N PRO A 57 -22.29 1.96 8.26
CA PRO A 57 -21.41 2.04 9.42
C PRO A 57 -21.17 0.71 10.14
N GLU A 58 -22.18 -0.17 10.17
CA GLU A 58 -22.10 -1.47 10.81
C GLU A 58 -21.20 -2.46 10.05
N ARG A 59 -21.01 -2.25 8.74
CA ARG A 59 -20.22 -3.14 7.85
C ARG A 59 -18.79 -2.68 7.64
N GLU A 60 -18.47 -1.42 7.91
CA GLU A 60 -17.13 -0.83 7.69
C GLU A 60 -16.02 -1.59 8.40
N LEU A 61 -16.10 -1.73 9.73
CA LEU A 61 -15.09 -2.45 10.51
C LEU A 61 -14.98 -3.94 10.15
N PRO A 62 -16.09 -4.68 9.95
CA PRO A 62 -16.03 -6.05 9.43
C PRO A 62 -15.30 -6.16 8.10
N ILE A 63 -15.50 -5.22 7.17
CA ILE A 63 -14.82 -5.19 5.87
C ILE A 63 -13.32 -4.89 6.05
N ILE A 64 -12.97 -3.84 6.80
CA ILE A 64 -11.58 -3.51 7.12
C ILE A 64 -10.87 -4.71 7.75
N ARG A 65 -11.52 -5.39 8.68
CA ARG A 65 -10.97 -6.61 9.30
C ARG A 65 -10.73 -7.73 8.28
N LYS A 66 -11.66 -7.95 7.33
CA LYS A 66 -11.48 -8.94 6.26
C LYS A 66 -10.27 -8.59 5.39
N ILE A 67 -10.12 -7.32 5.01
CA ILE A 67 -8.99 -6.83 4.22
C ILE A 67 -7.68 -6.98 5.03
N ALA A 68 -7.65 -6.57 6.29
CA ALA A 68 -6.47 -6.69 7.16
C ALA A 68 -6.01 -8.15 7.35
N ILE A 69 -6.97 -9.09 7.53
CA ILE A 69 -6.66 -10.53 7.61
C ILE A 69 -6.13 -11.04 6.26
N GLY A 70 -6.71 -10.60 5.14
CA GLY A 70 -6.21 -10.91 3.80
C GLY A 70 -4.80 -10.37 3.58
N SER A 71 -4.55 -9.13 3.96
CA SER A 71 -3.27 -8.46 3.89
C SER A 71 -2.18 -9.21 4.68
N ILE A 72 -2.39 -9.45 5.98
CA ILE A 72 -1.40 -10.17 6.80
C ILE A 72 -1.15 -11.59 6.29
N ARG A 73 -2.20 -12.26 5.81
CA ARG A 73 -2.09 -13.60 5.21
C ARG A 73 -1.24 -13.56 3.94
N ASN A 74 -1.45 -12.57 3.06
CA ASN A 74 -0.64 -12.39 1.86
C ASN A 74 0.81 -12.08 2.20
N LYS A 75 1.04 -11.15 3.14
CA LYS A 75 2.40 -10.79 3.59
C LYS A 75 3.16 -12.00 4.14
N LEU A 76 2.54 -12.81 4.99
CA LEU A 76 3.21 -13.93 5.66
C LEU A 76 3.28 -15.21 4.82
N LEU A 77 2.25 -15.51 4.01
CA LEU A 77 2.17 -16.79 3.29
C LEU A 77 2.58 -16.70 1.82
N VAL A 78 2.59 -15.49 1.23
CA VAL A 78 2.93 -15.30 -0.18
C VAL A 78 4.19 -14.43 -0.29
N ILE A 79 4.13 -13.18 0.15
CA ILE A 79 5.20 -12.22 -0.08
C ILE A 79 6.48 -12.64 0.66
N LEU A 80 6.39 -12.92 1.96
CA LEU A 80 7.54 -13.27 2.79
C LEU A 80 8.30 -14.50 2.25
N PRO A 81 7.67 -15.67 1.99
CA PRO A 81 8.38 -16.81 1.44
C PRO A 81 8.97 -16.53 0.06
N VAL A 82 8.21 -15.87 -0.82
CA VAL A 82 8.66 -15.54 -2.18
C VAL A 82 9.83 -14.55 -2.12
N ALA A 83 9.73 -13.48 -1.34
CA ALA A 83 10.81 -12.50 -1.20
C ALA A 83 12.10 -13.11 -0.62
N LEU A 84 11.98 -13.95 0.42
CA LEU A 84 13.14 -14.65 1.00
C LEU A 84 13.77 -15.63 0.01
N LEU A 85 12.96 -16.40 -0.70
CA LEU A 85 13.48 -17.35 -1.71
C LEU A 85 14.13 -16.61 -2.87
N LEU A 86 13.49 -15.59 -3.40
CA LEU A 86 14.04 -14.79 -4.49
C LEU A 86 15.32 -14.08 -4.06
N SER A 87 15.34 -13.46 -2.89
CA SER A 87 16.54 -12.76 -2.39
C SER A 87 17.73 -13.72 -2.20
N GLN A 88 17.47 -14.98 -1.95
CA GLN A 88 18.52 -15.99 -1.74
C GLN A 88 19.02 -16.61 -3.04
N PHE A 89 18.12 -16.87 -4.00
CA PHE A 89 18.43 -17.67 -5.19
C PHE A 89 18.37 -16.89 -6.50
N LEU A 90 17.50 -15.89 -6.60
CA LEU A 90 17.20 -15.15 -7.84
C LEU A 90 16.92 -13.66 -7.56
N PRO A 91 17.86 -12.92 -6.91
CA PRO A 91 17.60 -11.53 -6.48
C PRO A 91 17.19 -10.61 -7.63
N TRP A 92 17.73 -10.81 -8.82
CA TRP A 92 17.43 -10.02 -10.02
C TRP A 92 15.96 -10.11 -10.47
N LEU A 93 15.20 -11.12 -10.02
CA LEU A 93 13.81 -11.32 -10.41
C LEU A 93 12.82 -10.49 -9.57
N LEU A 94 13.26 -9.98 -8.42
CA LEU A 94 12.41 -9.13 -7.55
C LEU A 94 11.94 -7.88 -8.31
N THR A 95 12.87 -7.19 -8.94
CA THR A 95 12.58 -5.95 -9.69
C THR A 95 11.57 -6.13 -10.82
N PRO A 96 11.71 -7.08 -11.76
CA PRO A 96 10.68 -7.34 -12.77
C PRO A 96 9.31 -7.68 -12.21
N ILE A 97 9.24 -8.45 -11.11
CA ILE A 97 7.97 -8.79 -10.46
C ILE A 97 7.31 -7.53 -9.89
N LEU A 98 8.07 -6.68 -9.21
CA LEU A 98 7.56 -5.40 -8.70
C LEU A 98 7.09 -4.50 -9.85
N MET A 99 7.82 -4.44 -10.96
CA MET A 99 7.43 -3.64 -12.14
C MET A 99 6.10 -4.09 -12.75
N VAL A 100 5.81 -5.40 -12.78
CA VAL A 100 4.48 -5.90 -13.19
C VAL A 100 3.40 -5.37 -12.22
N GLY A 101 3.65 -5.41 -10.91
CA GLY A 101 2.78 -4.83 -9.92
C GLY A 101 2.60 -3.33 -10.07
N GLY A 102 3.68 -2.59 -10.24
CA GLY A 102 3.66 -1.13 -10.48
C GLY A 102 2.88 -0.76 -11.74
N THR A 103 3.01 -1.54 -12.81
CA THR A 103 2.22 -1.38 -14.04
C THR A 103 0.72 -1.58 -13.77
N TYR A 104 0.36 -2.56 -12.95
CA TYR A 104 -1.03 -2.79 -12.55
C TYR A 104 -1.60 -1.62 -11.75
N LEU A 105 -0.84 -1.08 -10.77
CA LEU A 105 -1.25 0.10 -10.00
C LEU A 105 -1.43 1.33 -10.90
N ALA A 106 -0.49 1.56 -11.81
CA ALA A 106 -0.56 2.65 -12.78
C ALA A 106 -1.80 2.52 -13.69
N TYR A 107 -2.11 1.30 -14.15
CA TYR A 107 -3.32 0.99 -14.90
C TYR A 107 -4.58 1.30 -14.09
N GLU A 108 -4.72 0.75 -12.88
CA GLU A 108 -5.90 0.94 -12.01
C GLU A 108 -6.12 2.43 -11.68
N GLY A 109 -5.03 3.16 -11.37
CA GLY A 109 -5.10 4.60 -11.13
C GLY A 109 -5.55 5.40 -12.35
N ALA A 110 -5.01 5.09 -13.53
CA ALA A 110 -5.36 5.76 -14.79
C ALA A 110 -6.79 5.40 -15.25
N GLU A 111 -7.23 4.15 -15.06
CA GLU A 111 -8.59 3.70 -15.35
C GLU A 111 -9.62 4.49 -14.56
N LYS A 112 -9.38 4.70 -13.26
CA LYS A 112 -10.25 5.53 -12.40
C LYS A 112 -10.32 7.00 -12.83
N ILE A 113 -9.22 7.55 -13.34
CA ILE A 113 -9.23 8.90 -13.93
C ILE A 113 -10.04 8.89 -15.23
N TRP A 114 -9.84 7.89 -16.07
CA TRP A 114 -10.57 7.75 -17.33
C TRP A 114 -12.08 7.63 -17.12
N GLU A 115 -12.53 6.79 -16.19
CA GLU A 115 -13.93 6.65 -15.83
C GLU A 115 -14.56 7.98 -15.43
N LYS A 116 -13.87 8.78 -14.59
CA LYS A 116 -14.31 10.12 -14.19
C LYS A 116 -14.37 11.11 -15.36
N LEU A 117 -13.40 11.08 -16.27
CA LEU A 117 -13.34 12.00 -17.40
C LEU A 117 -14.33 11.64 -18.52
N ALA A 118 -14.52 10.35 -18.77
CA ALA A 118 -15.40 9.86 -19.84
C ALA A 118 -16.90 9.92 -19.45
N HIS A 119 -17.24 10.39 -18.25
CA HIS A 119 -18.61 10.37 -17.70
C HIS A 119 -19.28 9.00 -17.82
N HIS A 120 -18.45 7.95 -17.97
CA HIS A 120 -18.87 6.60 -17.73
C HIS A 120 -18.84 6.41 -16.20
N GLU A 121 -19.77 7.07 -15.51
CA GLU A 121 -20.15 6.59 -14.21
C GLU A 121 -20.63 5.17 -14.46
N ALA A 122 -19.76 4.18 -14.26
CA ALA A 122 -20.27 2.88 -13.86
C ALA A 122 -21.29 3.24 -12.79
N HIS A 123 -22.54 2.83 -12.95
CA HIS A 123 -23.55 3.01 -11.93
C HIS A 123 -22.91 2.50 -10.64
N ASP A 124 -22.31 3.41 -9.88
CA ASP A 124 -22.07 3.23 -8.48
C ASP A 124 -23.48 3.20 -7.87
N GLU A 125 -24.10 2.02 -7.97
CA GLU A 125 -25.27 1.73 -7.11
C GLU A 125 -24.83 2.13 -5.71
N PRO A 126 -25.69 2.84 -4.97
CA PRO A 126 -25.35 3.29 -3.63
C PRO A 126 -24.76 2.10 -2.87
N VAL A 127 -23.50 2.21 -2.44
CA VAL A 127 -22.73 1.13 -1.79
C VAL A 127 -23.47 0.56 -0.57
N ALA A 128 -24.46 1.31 -0.07
CA ALA A 128 -25.38 0.91 1.00
C ALA A 128 -26.15 -0.41 0.72
N ASP A 129 -26.42 -0.72 -0.56
CA ASP A 129 -27.20 -1.89 -0.96
C ASP A 129 -26.36 -3.02 -1.60
N LEU A 130 -25.03 -3.01 -1.43
CA LEU A 130 -24.15 -4.05 -1.95
C LEU A 130 -24.56 -5.43 -1.45
N GLY A 131 -24.87 -6.32 -2.39
CA GLY A 131 -25.06 -7.73 -2.13
C GLY A 131 -23.74 -8.40 -1.65
N PRO A 132 -23.84 -9.61 -1.06
CA PRO A 132 -22.66 -10.34 -0.57
C PRO A 132 -21.58 -10.57 -1.63
N GLU A 133 -21.97 -10.75 -2.88
CA GLU A 133 -21.04 -10.98 -4.01
C GLU A 133 -20.25 -9.72 -4.36
N GLN A 134 -20.90 -8.56 -4.38
CA GLN A 134 -20.26 -7.27 -4.65
C GLN A 134 -19.31 -6.87 -3.52
N GLU A 135 -19.70 -7.11 -2.24
CA GLU A 135 -18.80 -6.94 -1.11
C GLU A 135 -17.54 -7.81 -1.26
N GLN A 136 -17.72 -9.07 -1.65
CA GLN A 136 -16.59 -9.99 -1.82
C GLN A 136 -15.67 -9.54 -2.96
N GLN A 137 -16.21 -9.04 -4.06
CA GLN A 137 -15.42 -8.47 -5.17
C GLN A 137 -14.63 -7.25 -4.71
N MET A 138 -15.25 -6.34 -3.97
CA MET A 138 -14.62 -5.14 -3.40
C MET A 138 -13.49 -5.51 -2.44
N VAL A 139 -13.72 -6.42 -1.49
CA VAL A 139 -12.70 -6.93 -0.55
C VAL A 139 -11.56 -7.62 -1.30
N SER A 140 -11.88 -8.41 -2.33
CA SER A 140 -10.89 -9.09 -3.16
C SER A 140 -10.03 -8.10 -3.96
N GLY A 141 -10.63 -7.04 -4.50
CA GLY A 141 -9.92 -5.93 -5.16
C GLY A 141 -8.97 -5.23 -4.21
N ALA A 142 -9.46 -4.86 -3.02
CA ALA A 142 -8.64 -4.23 -1.98
C ALA A 142 -7.44 -5.09 -1.57
N ILE A 143 -7.64 -6.40 -1.35
CA ILE A 143 -6.57 -7.34 -1.00
C ILE A 143 -5.55 -7.48 -2.14
N ARG A 144 -5.98 -7.38 -3.40
CA ARG A 144 -5.08 -7.45 -4.57
C ARG A 144 -4.19 -6.22 -4.66
N THR A 145 -4.76 -5.04 -4.50
CA THR A 145 -4.00 -3.78 -4.49
C THR A 145 -3.03 -3.74 -3.31
N ASP A 146 -3.49 -4.12 -2.11
CA ASP A 146 -2.63 -4.27 -0.92
C ASP A 146 -1.49 -5.27 -1.14
N LEU A 147 -1.69 -6.35 -1.88
CA LEU A 147 -0.64 -7.32 -2.18
C LEU A 147 0.57 -6.66 -2.85
N ILE A 148 0.33 -5.74 -3.78
CA ILE A 148 1.39 -5.06 -4.55
C ILE A 148 2.11 -4.03 -3.67
N LEU A 149 1.35 -3.16 -2.99
CA LEU A 149 1.91 -2.16 -2.05
C LEU A 149 2.69 -2.85 -0.93
N SER A 150 2.14 -3.95 -0.40
CA SER A 150 2.80 -4.77 0.61
C SER A 150 4.06 -5.45 0.11
N ALA A 151 4.11 -5.88 -1.15
CA ALA A 151 5.32 -6.48 -1.73
C ALA A 151 6.44 -5.45 -1.80
N GLU A 152 6.15 -4.21 -2.19
CA GLU A 152 7.12 -3.11 -2.18
C GLU A 152 7.66 -2.84 -0.77
N ILE A 153 6.78 -2.67 0.22
CA ILE A 153 7.16 -2.48 1.63
C ILE A 153 8.06 -3.61 2.12
N MET A 154 7.69 -4.86 1.82
CA MET A 154 8.44 -6.03 2.27
C MET A 154 9.80 -6.16 1.57
N VAL A 155 9.92 -5.74 0.31
CA VAL A 155 11.21 -5.74 -0.42
C VAL A 155 12.11 -4.63 0.11
N ILE A 156 11.59 -3.42 0.37
CA ILE A 156 12.35 -2.34 1.01
C ILE A 156 12.86 -2.77 2.39
N ALA A 157 12.01 -3.42 3.19
CA ALA A 157 12.39 -3.93 4.49
C ALA A 157 13.43 -5.07 4.39
N LEU A 158 13.31 -5.93 3.37
CA LEU A 158 14.27 -7.00 3.10
C LEU A 158 15.65 -6.44 2.71
N ASP A 159 15.69 -5.39 1.89
CA ASP A 159 16.92 -4.74 1.47
C ASP A 159 17.68 -4.16 2.67
N ASP A 160 16.98 -3.53 3.62
CA ASP A 160 17.58 -2.98 4.84
C ASP A 160 18.25 -4.04 5.73
N VAL A 161 17.80 -5.27 5.66
CA VAL A 161 18.34 -6.41 6.42
C VAL A 161 19.06 -7.44 5.54
N ALA A 162 19.42 -7.09 4.31
CA ALA A 162 20.01 -8.01 3.35
C ALA A 162 21.34 -8.65 3.83
N SER A 163 22.11 -7.93 4.66
CA SER A 163 23.35 -8.42 5.27
C SER A 163 23.16 -9.36 6.46
N GLU A 164 21.94 -9.44 7.00
CA GLU A 164 21.64 -10.25 8.16
C GLU A 164 21.49 -11.76 7.79
N PRO A 165 21.70 -12.67 8.75
CA PRO A 165 21.46 -14.11 8.54
C PRO A 165 20.00 -14.38 8.11
N PHE A 166 19.79 -15.45 7.35
CA PHE A 166 18.47 -15.82 6.80
C PHE A 166 17.34 -15.81 7.84
N TRP A 167 17.56 -16.39 9.02
CA TRP A 167 16.55 -16.47 10.07
C TRP A 167 16.25 -15.09 10.69
N THR A 168 17.27 -14.24 10.85
CA THR A 168 17.10 -12.86 11.31
C THR A 168 16.25 -12.08 10.31
N ARG A 169 16.57 -12.17 9.01
CA ARG A 169 15.76 -11.56 7.95
C ARG A 169 14.30 -12.01 8.01
N ALA A 170 14.08 -13.31 8.14
CA ALA A 170 12.72 -13.88 8.21
C ALA A 170 11.94 -13.33 9.41
N ILE A 171 12.54 -13.30 10.59
CA ILE A 171 11.89 -12.82 11.81
C ILE A 171 11.61 -11.31 11.71
N VAL A 172 12.58 -10.52 11.24
CA VAL A 172 12.40 -9.07 11.03
C VAL A 172 11.24 -8.81 10.08
N LEU A 173 11.18 -9.52 8.95
CA LEU A 173 10.09 -9.34 7.99
C LEU A 173 8.72 -9.75 8.55
N VAL A 174 8.64 -10.77 9.40
CA VAL A 174 7.39 -11.11 10.13
C VAL A 174 6.98 -9.96 11.04
N VAL A 175 7.91 -9.40 11.81
CA VAL A 175 7.63 -8.27 12.70
C VAL A 175 7.16 -7.05 11.91
N VAL A 176 7.86 -6.71 10.82
CA VAL A 176 7.49 -5.61 9.91
C VAL A 176 6.09 -5.85 9.33
N ALA A 177 5.81 -7.03 8.81
CA ALA A 177 4.50 -7.38 8.24
C ALA A 177 3.35 -7.15 9.24
N VAL A 178 3.52 -7.61 10.48
CA VAL A 178 2.51 -7.43 11.55
C VAL A 178 2.39 -5.96 11.92
N LEU A 179 3.50 -5.28 12.19
CA LEU A 179 3.52 -3.89 12.64
C LEU A 179 2.87 -2.96 11.60
N ILE A 180 3.27 -3.08 10.33
CA ILE A 180 2.71 -2.26 9.24
C ILE A 180 1.22 -2.56 9.05
N THR A 181 0.81 -3.83 9.07
CA THR A 181 -0.62 -4.18 8.94
C THR A 181 -1.45 -3.57 10.06
N VAL A 182 -0.99 -3.66 11.31
CA VAL A 182 -1.69 -3.06 12.47
C VAL A 182 -1.73 -1.55 12.34
N LEU A 183 -0.64 -0.92 11.92
CA LEU A 183 -0.56 0.53 11.75
C LEU A 183 -1.51 1.02 10.66
N VAL A 184 -1.42 0.47 9.45
CA VAL A 184 -2.26 0.87 8.31
C VAL A 184 -3.74 0.67 8.62
N TYR A 185 -4.13 -0.55 8.96
CA TYR A 185 -5.56 -0.86 9.18
C TYR A 185 -6.09 -0.30 10.49
N GLY A 186 -5.25 -0.03 11.48
CA GLY A 186 -5.59 0.72 12.68
C GLY A 186 -5.93 2.18 12.35
N VAL A 187 -5.10 2.85 11.57
CA VAL A 187 -5.35 4.22 11.11
C VAL A 187 -6.59 4.29 10.23
N VAL A 188 -6.72 3.37 9.27
CA VAL A 188 -7.91 3.29 8.40
C VAL A 188 -9.18 3.08 9.22
N GLY A 189 -9.18 2.14 10.17
CA GLY A 189 -10.32 1.92 11.06
C GLY A 189 -10.68 3.14 11.91
N LEU A 190 -9.68 3.91 12.36
CA LEU A 190 -9.91 5.16 13.08
C LEU A 190 -10.52 6.24 12.18
N ILE A 191 -10.01 6.39 10.97
CA ILE A 191 -10.52 7.36 9.99
C ILE A 191 -11.99 7.05 9.67
N VAL A 192 -12.29 5.79 9.37
CA VAL A 192 -13.63 5.34 8.97
C VAL A 192 -14.62 5.49 10.13
N LYS A 193 -14.19 5.34 11.38
CA LYS A 193 -15.04 5.54 12.57
C LYS A 193 -15.08 6.98 13.09
N MET A 194 -14.50 7.92 12.38
CA MET A 194 -14.44 9.32 12.82
C MET A 194 -15.83 9.96 12.93
N ASP A 195 -16.79 9.59 12.08
CA ASP A 195 -18.18 10.06 12.13
C ASP A 195 -18.95 9.51 13.33
N ASP A 196 -18.84 8.21 13.62
CA ASP A 196 -19.46 7.58 14.79
C ASP A 196 -18.94 8.21 16.10
N ILE A 197 -17.61 8.42 16.16
CA ILE A 197 -16.97 9.12 17.30
C ILE A 197 -17.49 10.56 17.38
N GLY A 198 -17.63 11.23 16.23
CA GLY A 198 -18.15 12.58 16.13
C GLY A 198 -19.60 12.69 16.63
N LEU A 199 -20.46 11.77 16.22
CA LEU A 199 -21.86 11.71 16.68
C LEU A 199 -21.93 11.49 18.19
N HIS A 200 -21.18 10.54 18.72
CA HIS A 200 -21.15 10.26 20.16
C HIS A 200 -20.64 11.46 21.00
N LEU A 201 -19.66 12.20 20.47
CA LEU A 201 -19.17 13.42 21.11
C LEU A 201 -20.20 14.58 21.03
N ALA A 202 -20.96 14.66 19.92
CA ALA A 202 -21.98 15.68 19.71
C ALA A 202 -23.18 15.55 20.70
N GLU A 203 -23.44 14.33 21.18
CA GLU A 203 -24.49 14.06 22.17
C GLU A 203 -24.08 14.38 23.61
N ARG A 204 -22.80 14.70 23.87
CA ARG A 204 -22.32 14.98 25.22
C ARG A 204 -22.75 16.38 25.70
N GLU A 205 -23.00 16.53 27.02
CA GLU A 205 -23.41 17.79 27.65
C GLU A 205 -22.32 18.88 27.58
N SER A 206 -21.05 18.50 27.49
CA SER A 206 -19.93 19.43 27.40
C SER A 206 -19.94 20.19 26.08
N ALA A 207 -20.01 21.52 26.13
CA ALA A 207 -20.01 22.39 24.94
C ALA A 207 -18.74 22.20 24.07
N GLY A 208 -17.59 21.87 24.69
CA GLY A 208 -16.35 21.57 23.97
C GLY A 208 -16.45 20.27 23.21
N ALA A 209 -16.92 19.18 23.87
CA ALA A 209 -17.09 17.87 23.24
C ALA A 209 -18.09 17.95 22.06
N ARG A 210 -19.21 18.64 22.26
CA ARG A 210 -20.22 18.84 21.21
C ARG A 210 -19.65 19.56 19.98
N ARG A 211 -18.88 20.65 20.16
CA ARG A 211 -18.25 21.37 19.04
C ARG A 211 -17.26 20.50 18.28
N VAL A 212 -16.46 19.71 18.98
CA VAL A 212 -15.52 18.76 18.35
C VAL A 212 -16.30 17.70 17.60
N GLY A 213 -17.34 17.10 18.20
CA GLY A 213 -18.19 16.10 17.57
C GLY A 213 -18.84 16.60 16.28
N GLU A 214 -19.51 17.76 16.34
CA GLU A 214 -20.09 18.39 15.14
C GLU A 214 -19.04 18.71 14.07
N GLY A 215 -17.83 19.10 14.47
CA GLY A 215 -16.70 19.36 13.58
C GLY A 215 -16.26 18.09 12.84
N LEU A 216 -16.12 16.97 13.56
CA LEU A 216 -15.77 15.67 12.99
C LEU A 216 -16.81 15.18 11.97
N VAL A 217 -18.10 15.22 12.33
CA VAL A 217 -19.18 14.80 11.43
C VAL A 217 -19.20 15.65 10.15
N ARG A 218 -19.04 16.98 10.25
CA ARG A 218 -18.98 17.87 9.07
C ARG A 218 -17.71 17.69 8.24
N ALA A 219 -16.59 17.27 8.86
CA ALA A 219 -15.34 17.03 8.16
C ALA A 219 -15.33 15.71 7.39
N MET A 220 -16.09 14.69 7.87
CA MET A 220 -16.04 13.33 7.34
C MET A 220 -16.23 13.23 5.81
N PRO A 221 -17.26 13.84 5.18
CA PRO A 221 -17.42 13.74 3.73
C PRO A 221 -16.25 14.35 2.96
N LYS A 222 -15.64 15.43 3.50
CA LYS A 222 -14.45 16.05 2.89
C LYS A 222 -13.22 15.19 3.03
N VAL A 223 -13.04 14.55 4.19
CA VAL A 223 -11.92 13.63 4.45
C VAL A 223 -12.03 12.41 3.52
N LEU A 224 -13.21 11.81 3.40
CA LEU A 224 -13.41 10.67 2.50
C LEU A 224 -13.18 11.04 1.02
N SER A 225 -13.70 12.18 0.57
CA SER A 225 -13.48 12.67 -0.80
C SER A 225 -12.00 12.96 -1.06
N PHE A 226 -11.30 13.55 -0.10
CA PHE A 226 -9.87 13.80 -0.16
C PHE A 226 -9.08 12.49 -0.23
N LEU A 227 -9.37 11.53 0.65
CA LEU A 227 -8.71 10.22 0.68
C LEU A 227 -8.97 9.42 -0.60
N SER A 228 -10.19 9.45 -1.13
CA SER A 228 -10.50 8.81 -2.41
C SER A 228 -9.67 9.37 -3.57
N THR A 229 -9.50 10.69 -3.61
CA THR A 229 -8.67 11.34 -4.64
C THR A 229 -7.18 11.06 -4.40
N LEU A 230 -6.74 11.17 -3.14
CA LEU A 230 -5.36 10.87 -2.76
C LEU A 230 -4.98 9.42 -3.09
N GLY A 231 -5.88 8.45 -2.85
CA GLY A 231 -5.66 7.06 -3.19
C GLY A 231 -5.42 6.83 -4.69
N ILE A 232 -6.17 7.52 -5.57
CA ILE A 232 -5.92 7.44 -7.03
C ILE A 232 -4.54 8.02 -7.38
N VAL A 233 -4.19 9.17 -6.80
CA VAL A 233 -2.89 9.81 -7.02
C VAL A 233 -1.75 8.92 -6.48
N ALA A 234 -1.95 8.31 -5.31
CA ALA A 234 -0.97 7.41 -4.70
C ALA A 234 -0.71 6.17 -5.58
N MET A 235 -1.73 5.56 -6.16
CA MET A 235 -1.55 4.43 -7.09
C MET A 235 -0.71 4.80 -8.31
N LEU A 236 -0.90 6.00 -8.88
CA LEU A 236 -0.08 6.48 -9.99
C LEU A 236 1.34 6.80 -9.55
N TRP A 237 1.49 7.43 -8.40
CA TRP A 237 2.80 7.76 -7.84
C TRP A 237 3.59 6.50 -7.51
N VAL A 238 3.03 5.56 -6.73
CA VAL A 238 3.72 4.33 -6.35
C VAL A 238 4.01 3.46 -7.58
N GLY A 239 3.01 3.25 -8.45
CA GLY A 239 3.19 2.51 -9.69
C GLY A 239 4.29 3.12 -10.57
N GLY A 240 4.31 4.44 -10.70
CA GLY A 240 5.34 5.17 -11.46
C GLY A 240 6.72 5.08 -10.80
N HIS A 241 6.79 5.19 -9.48
CA HIS A 241 8.06 5.08 -8.74
C HIS A 241 8.69 3.69 -8.90
N ILE A 242 7.91 2.62 -8.72
CA ILE A 242 8.35 1.24 -8.96
C ILE A 242 8.90 1.07 -10.38
N LEU A 243 8.23 1.65 -11.38
CA LEU A 243 8.66 1.56 -12.78
C LEU A 243 9.93 2.36 -13.04
N LEU A 244 10.07 3.57 -12.49
CA LEU A 244 11.28 4.38 -12.63
C LEU A 244 12.49 3.70 -12.00
N VAL A 245 12.38 3.26 -10.75
CA VAL A 245 13.45 2.54 -10.03
C VAL A 245 13.76 1.22 -10.74
N GLY A 246 12.73 0.47 -11.13
CA GLY A 246 12.90 -0.81 -11.80
C GLY A 246 13.59 -0.69 -13.16
N THR A 247 13.30 0.36 -13.96
CA THR A 247 14.01 0.60 -15.23
C THR A 247 15.47 0.96 -14.99
N ASP A 248 15.76 1.73 -13.96
CA ASP A 248 17.11 2.10 -13.56
C ASP A 248 17.95 0.86 -13.15
N GLU A 249 17.41 0.01 -12.29
CA GLU A 249 18.04 -1.24 -11.86
C GLU A 249 18.28 -2.23 -13.01
N LEU A 250 17.42 -2.22 -14.04
CA LEU A 250 17.57 -3.03 -15.25
C LEU A 250 18.51 -2.41 -16.28
N GLY A 251 19.14 -1.26 -16.00
CA GLY A 251 20.15 -0.61 -16.81
C GLY A 251 19.64 0.49 -17.74
N TRP A 252 18.35 0.83 -17.70
CA TRP A 252 17.81 1.98 -18.44
C TRP A 252 17.62 3.19 -17.52
N HIS A 253 18.73 3.92 -17.32
CA HIS A 253 18.82 5.01 -16.35
C HIS A 253 18.09 6.31 -16.75
N GLY A 254 17.73 6.49 -18.04
CA GLY A 254 17.20 7.75 -18.57
C GLY A 254 15.97 8.29 -17.83
N PRO A 255 14.87 7.53 -17.69
CA PRO A 255 13.66 8.01 -17.01
C PRO A 255 13.88 8.37 -15.54
N TYR A 256 14.59 7.51 -14.81
CA TYR A 256 14.88 7.73 -13.39
C TYR A 256 15.78 8.94 -13.20
N SER A 257 16.88 9.04 -13.96
CA SER A 257 17.84 10.15 -13.86
C SER A 257 17.19 11.51 -14.15
N LEU A 258 16.21 11.59 -15.05
CA LEU A 258 15.47 12.82 -15.32
C LEU A 258 14.72 13.31 -14.07
N VAL A 259 14.02 12.41 -13.38
CA VAL A 259 13.28 12.76 -12.17
C VAL A 259 14.22 13.07 -11.01
N HIS A 260 15.29 12.29 -10.87
CA HIS A 260 16.29 12.46 -9.81
C HIS A 260 17.05 13.79 -9.94
N HIS A 261 17.50 14.17 -11.13
CA HIS A 261 18.13 15.47 -11.36
C HIS A 261 17.17 16.65 -11.06
N ALA A 262 15.87 16.49 -11.38
CA ALA A 262 14.88 17.52 -11.02
C ALA A 262 14.70 17.62 -9.50
N GLU A 263 14.70 16.49 -8.79
CA GLU A 263 14.67 16.41 -7.32
C GLU A 263 15.89 17.12 -6.71
N GLU A 264 17.11 16.77 -7.16
CA GLU A 264 18.37 17.36 -6.69
C GLU A 264 18.39 18.88 -6.95
N ALA A 265 18.00 19.33 -8.14
CA ALA A 265 17.97 20.75 -8.48
C ALA A 265 17.03 21.55 -7.56
N VAL A 266 15.86 20.98 -7.22
CA VAL A 266 14.93 21.61 -6.28
C VAL A 266 15.45 21.55 -4.86
N HIS A 267 16.04 20.44 -4.45
CA HIS A 267 16.66 20.29 -3.13
C HIS A 267 17.72 21.35 -2.90
N ASP A 268 18.65 21.52 -3.85
CA ASP A 268 19.78 22.46 -3.74
C ASP A 268 19.32 23.93 -3.80
N ALA A 269 18.28 24.22 -4.60
CA ALA A 269 17.76 25.58 -4.75
C ALA A 269 16.97 26.04 -3.52
N THR A 270 16.45 25.15 -2.67
CA THR A 270 15.49 25.51 -1.62
C THR A 270 16.01 25.39 -0.19
N GLY A 271 17.27 25.02 -0.01
CA GLY A 271 17.98 25.04 1.28
C GLY A 271 17.25 24.26 2.38
N ALA A 272 16.78 24.92 3.43
CA ALA A 272 16.13 24.24 4.57
C ALA A 272 14.85 23.48 4.20
N LEU A 273 14.16 23.82 3.12
CA LEU A 273 12.97 23.11 2.61
C LEU A 273 13.31 22.07 1.55
N GLY A 274 14.60 21.93 1.19
CA GLY A 274 15.07 21.07 0.11
C GLY A 274 14.60 19.62 0.23
N GLY A 275 14.66 19.04 1.42
CA GLY A 275 14.20 17.67 1.65
C GLY A 275 12.72 17.45 1.33
N VAL A 276 11.87 18.37 1.76
CA VAL A 276 10.41 18.26 1.51
C VAL A 276 10.07 18.52 0.04
N LEU A 277 10.65 19.58 -0.53
CA LEU A 277 10.38 19.97 -1.92
C LEU A 277 11.02 19.00 -2.91
N GLY A 278 12.19 18.46 -2.63
CA GLY A 278 12.81 17.39 -3.39
C GLY A 278 11.92 16.13 -3.41
N TRP A 279 11.50 15.67 -2.23
CA TRP A 279 10.56 14.54 -2.13
C TRP A 279 9.27 14.78 -2.91
N LEU A 280 8.67 15.98 -2.81
CA LEU A 280 7.48 16.33 -3.59
C LEU A 280 7.75 16.31 -5.10
N THR A 281 8.93 16.76 -5.54
CA THR A 281 9.33 16.73 -6.95
C THR A 281 9.46 15.29 -7.46
N ASN A 282 10.09 14.41 -6.69
CA ASN A 282 10.18 12.99 -7.00
C ASN A 282 8.80 12.34 -7.09
N THR A 283 7.95 12.59 -6.09
CA THR A 283 6.56 12.10 -6.03
C THR A 283 5.76 12.53 -7.25
N LEU A 284 5.82 13.81 -7.64
CA LEU A 284 5.14 14.32 -8.82
C LEU A 284 5.70 13.72 -10.11
N GLY A 285 7.02 13.63 -10.24
CA GLY A 285 7.67 12.99 -11.40
C GLY A 285 7.24 11.53 -11.54
N SER A 286 7.22 10.81 -10.43
CA SER A 286 6.75 9.42 -10.37
C SER A 286 5.28 9.30 -10.73
N ALA A 287 4.42 10.19 -10.22
CA ALA A 287 2.99 10.20 -10.56
C ALA A 287 2.74 10.47 -12.05
N VAL A 288 3.52 11.37 -12.67
CA VAL A 288 3.46 11.63 -14.10
C VAL A 288 3.90 10.39 -14.90
N ALA A 289 4.99 9.73 -14.50
CA ALA A 289 5.45 8.51 -15.15
C ALA A 289 4.38 7.40 -15.05
N GLY A 290 3.79 7.20 -13.87
CA GLY A 290 2.70 6.25 -13.66
C GLY A 290 1.46 6.59 -14.49
N ALA A 291 1.08 7.86 -14.57
CA ALA A 291 -0.06 8.31 -15.38
C ALA A 291 0.17 8.04 -16.88
N LEU A 292 1.39 8.28 -17.38
CA LEU A 292 1.73 8.02 -18.78
C LEU A 292 1.68 6.52 -19.10
N VAL A 293 2.31 5.69 -18.27
CA VAL A 293 2.28 4.22 -18.46
C VAL A 293 0.86 3.69 -18.29
N GLY A 294 0.14 4.12 -17.27
CA GLY A 294 -1.24 3.73 -17.01
C GLY A 294 -2.16 4.11 -18.17
N ALA A 295 -2.04 5.33 -18.72
CA ALA A 295 -2.83 5.77 -19.88
C ALA A 295 -2.55 4.91 -21.11
N VAL A 296 -1.29 4.53 -21.36
CA VAL A 296 -0.93 3.63 -22.45
C VAL A 296 -1.58 2.26 -22.25
N VAL A 297 -1.52 1.70 -21.03
CA VAL A 297 -2.12 0.39 -20.74
C VAL A 297 -3.64 0.45 -20.87
N VAL A 298 -4.31 1.50 -20.36
CA VAL A 298 -5.76 1.73 -20.54
C VAL A 298 -6.11 1.79 -22.03
N ALA A 299 -5.36 2.56 -22.82
CA ALA A 299 -5.59 2.65 -24.27
C ALA A 299 -5.46 1.29 -24.97
N VAL A 300 -4.45 0.50 -24.62
CA VAL A 300 -4.26 -0.85 -25.17
C VAL A 300 -5.43 -1.77 -24.78
N VAL A 301 -5.84 -1.75 -23.50
CA VAL A 301 -6.99 -2.56 -23.04
C VAL A 301 -8.26 -2.19 -23.78
N LEU A 302 -8.57 -0.90 -23.94
CA LEU A 302 -9.74 -0.42 -24.67
C LEU A 302 -9.69 -0.81 -26.15
N LEU A 303 -8.53 -0.73 -26.81
CA LEU A 303 -8.36 -1.17 -28.20
C LEU A 303 -8.58 -2.67 -28.34
N VAL A 304 -8.05 -3.48 -27.42
CA VAL A 304 -8.25 -4.94 -27.45
C VAL A 304 -9.72 -5.30 -27.20
N GLN A 305 -10.39 -4.62 -26.28
CA GLN A 305 -11.82 -4.83 -26.02
C GLN A 305 -12.66 -4.48 -27.26
N ARG A 306 -12.39 -3.35 -27.94
CA ARG A 306 -13.06 -2.95 -29.19
C ARG A 306 -12.81 -3.95 -30.31
N ALA A 307 -11.58 -4.44 -30.44
CA ALA A 307 -11.24 -5.44 -31.45
C ALA A 307 -11.95 -6.79 -31.22
N ARG A 308 -12.16 -7.15 -29.95
CA ARG A 308 -12.89 -8.39 -29.59
C ARG A 308 -14.40 -8.23 -29.67
N GLY A 309 -14.98 -7.08 -29.30
CA GLY A 309 -16.42 -6.78 -29.38
C GLY A 309 -16.89 -6.63 -30.84
N GLY A 310 -16.07 -6.08 -31.73
CA GLY A 310 -16.40 -5.98 -33.18
C GLY A 310 -16.38 -7.31 -33.94
N ALA A 311 -15.90 -8.40 -33.33
CA ALA A 311 -15.94 -9.73 -33.92
C ALA A 311 -17.21 -10.53 -33.59
N GLY A 312 -18.07 -10.01 -32.66
CA GLY A 312 -19.29 -10.68 -32.19
C GLY A 312 -20.57 -10.25 -32.93
N ASP A 313 -20.58 -9.10 -33.61
CA ASP A 313 -21.80 -8.51 -34.23
C ASP A 313 -21.97 -8.81 -35.72
N ALA A 314 -21.31 -9.84 -36.25
CA ALA A 314 -21.65 -10.39 -37.55
C ALA A 314 -22.84 -11.33 -37.42
N GLU A 315 -24.05 -10.77 -37.25
CA GLU A 315 -25.34 -11.46 -37.34
C GLU A 315 -25.47 -12.07 -38.78
N PRO A 316 -25.72 -13.37 -38.91
CA PRO A 316 -25.98 -13.94 -40.23
C PRO A 316 -27.30 -13.37 -40.77
N ALA A 317 -27.22 -12.78 -41.99
CA ALA A 317 -28.38 -12.25 -42.71
C ALA A 317 -29.51 -13.27 -42.76
N PRO A 318 -30.79 -12.88 -42.54
CA PRO A 318 -31.92 -13.78 -42.65
C PRO A 318 -32.03 -14.21 -44.12
N HIS A 319 -31.93 -15.51 -44.36
CA HIS A 319 -32.24 -16.11 -45.66
C HIS A 319 -33.75 -15.92 -45.90
N ALA A 320 -34.06 -15.18 -46.99
CA ALA A 320 -35.40 -15.06 -47.58
C ALA A 320 -35.85 -16.37 -48.25
#